data_f8bba4ee85308d0575aab297dae06705
#
_entry.id   f8bba4ee85308d0575aab297dae06705
#
_cell.length_a   1.000
_cell.length_b   1.000
_cell.length_c   1.000
_cell.angle_alpha   90.00
_cell.angle_beta   90.00
_cell.angle_gamma   90.00
#
_symmetry.space_group_name_H-M   'P 1'
#
loop_
_entity.id
_entity.type
_entity.pdbx_description
1 polymer ?
#
loop_
_entity_poly.entity_id
_entity_poly.type
_entity_poly.pdbx_seq_one_letter_code
_entity_poly.pdbx_strand_id
1 'polypeptide(L)'
;LEETLEIENSQRNKFKGGDEFVIHILYLNGEFEDNNNALGIAYKGSSFAMFQEKIEDAAFLFISAQDIEKAVLVHEYGHLLGLVNMGYTSPHDHEDPNHPHHSNNEESVMYWAIESQDFYNQLDGEPPNNFDSYDLDDLNLMRQGKL
;
A
#
# COMPACT_ATOMS: atom_id res chain seq x y z
N LEU A 1 -9.65 11.99 -4.49
CA LEU A 1 -10.23 11.14 -3.41
C LEU A 1 -11.76 11.20 -3.38
N GLU A 2 -12.39 12.37 -3.59
CA GLU A 2 -13.86 12.49 -3.53
C GLU A 2 -14.55 11.55 -4.52
N GLU A 3 -14.11 11.53 -5.78
CA GLU A 3 -14.63 10.62 -6.81
C GLU A 3 -14.45 9.13 -6.45
N THR A 4 -13.28 8.76 -5.90
CA THR A 4 -13.02 7.39 -5.41
C THR A 4 -14.02 6.98 -4.34
N LEU A 5 -14.34 7.90 -3.41
CA LEU A 5 -15.33 7.68 -2.35
C LEU A 5 -16.76 7.54 -2.91
N GLU A 6 -17.12 8.29 -3.93
CA GLU A 6 -18.42 8.19 -4.61
C GLU A 6 -18.55 6.83 -5.30
N ILE A 7 -17.50 6.37 -6.01
CA ILE A 7 -17.46 5.06 -6.65
C ILE A 7 -17.60 3.96 -5.60
N GLU A 8 -16.81 4.00 -4.51
CA GLU A 8 -16.93 3.01 -3.42
C GLU A 8 -18.34 2.98 -2.86
N ASN A 9 -18.91 4.13 -2.52
CA ASN A 9 -20.26 4.21 -1.94
C ASN A 9 -21.34 3.63 -2.86
N SER A 10 -21.14 3.68 -4.18
CA SER A 10 -22.05 3.11 -5.16
C SER A 10 -21.90 1.60 -5.37
N GLN A 11 -20.70 1.06 -5.13
CA GLN A 11 -20.35 -0.32 -5.46
C GLN A 11 -20.25 -1.23 -4.22
N ARG A 12 -19.79 -0.66 -3.09
CA ARG A 12 -19.56 -1.44 -1.87
C ARG A 12 -20.87 -1.84 -1.22
N ASN A 13 -21.12 -3.14 -1.16
CA ASN A 13 -22.32 -3.72 -0.56
C ASN A 13 -22.03 -4.54 0.70
N LYS A 14 -20.75 -4.73 1.06
CA LYS A 14 -20.32 -5.42 2.26
C LYS A 14 -19.43 -4.54 3.11
N PHE A 15 -19.72 -4.50 4.40
CA PHE A 15 -18.96 -3.79 5.41
C PHE A 15 -18.58 -4.77 6.52
N LYS A 16 -17.60 -4.40 7.35
CA LYS A 16 -17.24 -5.21 8.52
C LYS A 16 -18.45 -5.43 9.42
N GLY A 17 -18.59 -6.63 9.97
CA GLY A 17 -19.65 -6.96 10.92
C GLY A 17 -19.35 -8.26 11.68
N GLY A 18 -19.60 -8.28 12.98
CA GLY A 18 -19.23 -9.42 13.81
C GLY A 18 -17.74 -9.69 13.77
N ASP A 19 -17.37 -10.94 13.42
CA ASP A 19 -15.98 -11.40 13.33
C ASP A 19 -15.41 -11.29 11.91
N GLU A 20 -16.12 -10.62 10.98
CA GLU A 20 -15.68 -10.45 9.60
C GLU A 20 -14.96 -9.11 9.41
N PHE A 21 -13.74 -9.15 8.84
CA PHE A 21 -13.03 -8.00 8.30
C PHE A 21 -13.16 -7.99 6.78
N VAL A 22 -13.75 -6.93 6.23
CA VAL A 22 -14.00 -6.80 4.79
C VAL A 22 -13.12 -5.71 4.22
N ILE A 23 -12.23 -6.09 3.30
CA ILE A 23 -11.43 -5.15 2.51
C ILE A 23 -12.16 -4.87 1.21
N HIS A 24 -12.21 -3.60 0.83
CA HIS A 24 -12.72 -3.15 -0.46
C HIS A 24 -11.57 -2.63 -1.32
N ILE A 25 -11.39 -3.25 -2.47
CA ILE A 25 -10.34 -2.89 -3.43
C ILE A 25 -11.01 -2.35 -4.68
N LEU A 26 -10.64 -1.14 -5.07
CA LEU A 26 -11.05 -0.52 -6.32
C LEU A 26 -9.90 -0.58 -7.33
N TYR A 27 -10.18 -1.06 -8.53
CA TYR A 27 -9.31 -0.87 -9.69
C TYR A 27 -9.90 0.24 -10.55
N LEU A 28 -9.16 1.33 -10.66
CA LEU A 28 -9.58 2.55 -11.34
C LEU A 28 -8.69 2.84 -12.54
N ASN A 29 -9.31 3.34 -13.61
CA ASN A 29 -8.57 4.02 -14.68
C ASN A 29 -8.44 5.51 -14.30
N GLY A 30 -7.34 6.13 -14.73
CA GLY A 30 -7.06 7.53 -14.41
C GLY A 30 -5.96 7.68 -13.37
N GLU A 31 -5.93 8.81 -12.70
CA GLU A 31 -4.85 9.18 -11.78
C GLU A 31 -5.40 9.83 -10.50
N PHE A 32 -4.58 9.81 -9.45
CA PHE A 32 -4.90 10.50 -8.21
C PHE A 32 -4.56 12.00 -8.34
N GLU A 33 -5.56 12.88 -8.16
CA GLU A 33 -5.42 14.33 -8.40
C GLU A 33 -4.32 14.97 -7.55
N ASP A 34 -4.18 14.54 -6.27
CA ASP A 34 -3.18 15.09 -5.35
C ASP A 34 -1.75 14.58 -5.63
N ASN A 35 -1.62 13.42 -6.29
CA ASN A 35 -0.36 12.82 -6.71
C ASN A 35 -0.56 11.97 -7.97
N ASN A 36 -0.30 12.54 -9.13
CA ASN A 36 -0.50 11.88 -10.42
C ASN A 36 0.49 10.74 -10.72
N ASN A 37 1.51 10.55 -9.88
CA ASN A 37 2.44 9.43 -9.95
C ASN A 37 2.03 8.26 -9.04
N ALA A 38 0.97 8.41 -8.23
CA ALA A 38 0.53 7.35 -7.34
C ALA A 38 -0.01 6.14 -8.11
N LEU A 39 0.42 4.96 -7.71
CA LEU A 39 -0.02 3.66 -8.25
C LEU A 39 -1.15 3.05 -7.39
N GLY A 40 -1.22 3.42 -6.12
CA GLY A 40 -2.25 3.03 -5.17
C GLY A 40 -2.46 4.07 -4.09
N ILE A 41 -3.54 3.98 -3.35
CA ILE A 41 -3.80 4.75 -2.13
C ILE A 41 -4.69 3.93 -1.17
N ALA A 42 -4.28 3.82 0.09
CA ALA A 42 -5.14 3.30 1.16
C ALA A 42 -5.98 4.43 1.77
N TYR A 43 -7.24 4.12 2.10
CA TYR A 43 -8.16 5.08 2.72
C TYR A 43 -9.23 4.38 3.56
N LYS A 44 -9.88 5.09 4.49
CA LYS A 44 -10.96 4.57 5.38
C LYS A 44 -10.59 3.35 6.23
N GLY A 45 -9.32 2.95 6.36
CA GLY A 45 -8.88 1.82 7.19
C GLY A 45 -9.40 0.44 6.78
N SER A 46 -10.09 0.32 5.62
CA SER A 46 -10.56 -0.95 5.05
C SER A 46 -10.75 -0.89 3.54
N SER A 47 -10.22 0.13 2.90
CA SER A 47 -10.33 0.34 1.45
C SER A 47 -9.03 0.84 0.89
N PHE A 48 -8.71 0.41 -0.32
CA PHE A 48 -7.67 1.04 -1.13
C PHE A 48 -8.04 1.02 -2.61
N ALA A 49 -7.47 1.94 -3.36
CA ALA A 49 -7.60 2.02 -4.80
C ALA A 49 -6.26 1.75 -5.47
N MET A 50 -6.31 1.05 -6.60
CA MET A 50 -5.21 0.76 -7.51
C MET A 50 -5.46 1.50 -8.82
N PHE A 51 -4.49 2.25 -9.32
CA PHE A 51 -4.59 2.98 -10.58
C PHE A 51 -4.00 2.15 -11.72
N GLN A 52 -4.87 1.33 -12.34
CA GLN A 52 -4.48 0.28 -13.28
C GLN A 52 -3.67 0.82 -14.47
N GLU A 53 -4.11 1.92 -15.06
CA GLU A 53 -3.42 2.53 -16.19
C GLU A 53 -2.00 3.01 -15.81
N LYS A 54 -1.84 3.56 -14.60
CA LYS A 54 -0.53 3.96 -14.09
C LYS A 54 0.39 2.77 -13.82
N ILE A 55 -0.16 1.67 -13.32
CA ILE A 55 0.58 0.42 -13.10
C ILE A 55 1.08 -0.15 -14.44
N GLU A 56 0.21 -0.14 -15.47
CA GLU A 56 0.57 -0.60 -16.81
C GLU A 56 1.65 0.30 -17.44
N ASP A 57 1.53 1.62 -17.29
CA ASP A 57 2.50 2.59 -17.79
C ASP A 57 3.86 2.53 -17.07
N ALA A 58 3.88 2.09 -15.81
CA ALA A 58 5.11 1.90 -15.03
C ALA A 58 5.88 0.63 -15.45
N ALA A 59 5.23 -0.31 -16.14
CA ALA A 59 5.88 -1.54 -16.60
C ALA A 59 6.93 -1.25 -17.67
N PHE A 60 8.13 -1.81 -17.49
CA PHE A 60 9.26 -1.58 -18.40
C PHE A 60 10.15 -2.82 -18.48
N LEU A 61 10.70 -3.10 -19.67
CA LEU A 61 11.60 -4.17 -20.12
C LEU A 61 11.76 -5.43 -19.23
N PHE A 62 12.00 -5.30 -17.94
CA PHE A 62 12.30 -6.40 -17.01
C PHE A 62 11.33 -6.47 -15.82
N ILE A 63 10.43 -5.48 -15.70
CA ILE A 63 9.44 -5.40 -14.62
C ILE A 63 8.05 -5.45 -15.25
N SER A 64 7.31 -6.49 -14.97
CA SER A 64 5.96 -6.64 -15.50
C SER A 64 4.95 -5.81 -14.71
N ALA A 65 3.84 -5.41 -15.35
CA ALA A 65 2.72 -4.77 -14.65
C ALA A 65 2.18 -5.64 -13.49
N GLN A 66 2.26 -6.97 -13.61
CA GLN A 66 1.85 -7.89 -12.55
C GLN A 66 2.76 -7.83 -11.32
N ASP A 67 4.08 -7.66 -11.51
CA ASP A 67 5.02 -7.53 -10.39
C ASP A 67 4.80 -6.21 -9.66
N ILE A 68 4.56 -5.13 -10.42
CA ILE A 68 4.22 -3.81 -9.87
C ILE A 68 2.89 -3.87 -9.12
N GLU A 69 1.84 -4.40 -9.75
CA GLU A 69 0.52 -4.56 -9.12
C GLU A 69 0.61 -5.32 -7.81
N LYS A 70 1.36 -6.43 -7.79
CA LYS A 70 1.57 -7.23 -6.58
C LYS A 70 2.26 -6.42 -5.49
N ALA A 71 3.33 -5.68 -5.81
CA ALA A 71 4.06 -4.88 -4.84
C ALA A 71 3.15 -3.79 -4.26
N VAL A 72 2.47 -3.01 -5.10
CA VAL A 72 1.54 -1.96 -4.66
C VAL A 72 0.38 -2.52 -3.84
N LEU A 73 -0.21 -3.65 -4.26
CA LEU A 73 -1.31 -4.29 -3.53
C LEU A 73 -0.89 -4.70 -2.11
N VAL A 74 0.30 -5.31 -1.96
CA VAL A 74 0.83 -5.72 -0.65
C VAL A 74 1.17 -4.49 0.20
N HIS A 75 1.70 -3.42 -0.41
CA HIS A 75 1.99 -2.14 0.23
C HIS A 75 0.71 -1.52 0.83
N GLU A 76 -0.32 -1.32 0.02
CA GLU A 76 -1.60 -0.75 0.46
C GLU A 76 -2.27 -1.60 1.53
N TYR A 77 -2.13 -2.93 1.41
CA TYR A 77 -2.60 -3.84 2.45
C TYR A 77 -1.84 -3.66 3.77
N GLY A 78 -0.54 -3.38 3.72
CA GLY A 78 0.27 -3.04 4.88
C GLY A 78 -0.26 -1.81 5.63
N HIS A 79 -0.67 -0.76 4.92
CA HIS A 79 -1.33 0.40 5.51
C HIS A 79 -2.66 0.03 6.20
N LEU A 80 -3.46 -0.86 5.61
CA LEU A 80 -4.69 -1.33 6.25
C LEU A 80 -4.42 -2.18 7.51
N LEU A 81 -3.30 -2.87 7.58
CA LEU A 81 -2.84 -3.57 8.78
C LEU A 81 -2.32 -2.62 9.87
N GLY A 82 -2.11 -1.35 9.53
CA GLY A 82 -1.59 -0.34 10.42
C GLY A 82 -0.06 -0.30 10.53
N LEU A 83 0.67 -0.95 9.59
CA LEU A 83 2.14 -1.03 9.64
C LEU A 83 2.82 0.35 9.60
N VAL A 84 4.05 0.36 10.05
CA VAL A 84 4.94 1.52 10.13
C VAL A 84 4.32 2.68 10.91
N ASN A 85 4.05 2.45 12.20
CA ASN A 85 3.55 3.45 13.16
C ASN A 85 2.17 4.06 12.84
N MET A 86 1.35 3.40 12.04
CA MET A 86 0.00 3.87 11.77
C MET A 86 -0.95 3.51 12.93
N GLY A 87 -0.97 4.35 13.96
CA GLY A 87 -1.84 4.21 15.13
C GLY A 87 -1.21 3.50 16.34
N TYR A 88 0.06 3.16 16.29
CA TYR A 88 0.86 2.64 17.39
C TYR A 88 2.28 3.21 17.30
N THR A 89 3.15 2.84 18.25
CA THR A 89 4.59 3.13 18.17
C THR A 89 5.36 1.82 18.17
N SER A 90 6.05 1.54 17.07
CA SER A 90 6.92 0.38 16.94
C SER A 90 8.09 0.45 17.92
N PRO A 91 8.55 -0.69 18.49
CA PRO A 91 9.82 -0.75 19.21
C PRO A 91 11.03 -0.63 18.28
N HIS A 92 10.83 -0.70 16.96
CA HIS A 92 11.86 -0.60 15.95
C HIS A 92 11.85 0.81 15.32
N ASP A 93 13.05 1.37 15.12
CA ASP A 93 13.22 2.66 14.42
C ASP A 93 13.34 2.40 12.92
N HIS A 94 12.20 2.09 12.28
CA HIS A 94 12.14 1.71 10.87
C HIS A 94 11.25 2.63 9.99
N GLU A 95 10.65 3.65 10.58
CA GLU A 95 9.88 4.65 9.82
C GLU A 95 10.80 5.65 9.14
N ASP A 96 10.52 5.98 7.87
CA ASP A 96 11.19 7.07 7.17
C ASP A 96 10.71 8.42 7.71
N PRO A 97 11.61 9.26 8.27
CA PRO A 97 11.20 10.54 8.85
C PRO A 97 10.68 11.56 7.82
N ASN A 98 10.93 11.35 6.53
CA ASN A 98 10.44 12.22 5.46
C ASN A 98 9.14 11.70 4.83
N HIS A 99 8.84 10.42 5.01
CA HIS A 99 7.67 9.74 4.46
C HIS A 99 6.95 8.97 5.59
N PRO A 100 6.13 9.66 6.43
CA PRO A 100 5.43 9.03 7.53
C PRO A 100 4.64 7.79 7.10
N HIS A 101 4.63 6.78 7.97
CA HIS A 101 3.97 5.50 7.75
C HIS A 101 4.60 4.62 6.66
N HIS A 102 5.82 4.95 6.25
CA HIS A 102 6.60 4.16 5.31
C HIS A 102 7.94 3.73 5.92
N SER A 103 8.44 2.57 5.48
CA SER A 103 9.71 2.03 5.93
C SER A 103 10.90 2.83 5.38
N ASN A 104 11.95 2.99 6.19
CA ASN A 104 13.24 3.50 5.75
C ASN A 104 14.12 2.44 5.06
N ASN A 105 13.61 1.21 4.93
CA ASN A 105 14.29 0.08 4.30
C ASN A 105 13.81 -0.09 2.85
N GLU A 106 14.70 0.12 1.88
CA GLU A 106 14.40 0.00 0.45
C GLU A 106 14.06 -1.44 0.00
N GLU A 107 14.38 -2.46 0.83
CA GLU A 107 14.05 -3.86 0.57
C GLU A 107 12.66 -4.25 1.13
N SER A 108 12.03 -3.40 1.94
CA SER A 108 10.66 -3.63 2.41
C SER A 108 9.64 -3.20 1.37
N VAL A 109 8.56 -3.97 1.25
CA VAL A 109 7.39 -3.53 0.47
C VAL A 109 6.74 -2.29 1.07
N MET A 110 6.97 -1.96 2.35
CA MET A 110 6.52 -0.72 2.98
C MET A 110 7.40 0.50 2.69
N TYR A 111 8.39 0.38 1.80
CA TYR A 111 9.19 1.52 1.35
C TYR A 111 8.32 2.50 0.57
N TRP A 112 8.43 3.80 0.86
CA TRP A 112 7.54 4.85 0.33
C TRP A 112 7.47 4.91 -1.21
N ALA A 113 8.56 4.54 -1.89
CA ALA A 113 8.63 4.66 -3.34
C ALA A 113 7.83 3.58 -4.08
N ILE A 114 7.39 2.50 -3.39
CA ILE A 114 6.60 1.42 -3.98
C ILE A 114 5.29 1.93 -4.60
N GLU A 115 4.69 2.96 -4.05
CA GLU A 115 3.47 3.58 -4.57
C GLU A 115 3.72 4.63 -5.67
N SER A 116 4.99 4.83 -6.11
CA SER A 116 5.37 5.86 -7.08
C SER A 116 5.83 5.26 -8.41
N GLN A 117 5.24 5.72 -9.51
CA GLN A 117 5.64 5.34 -10.86
C GLN A 117 7.13 5.60 -11.14
N ASP A 118 7.70 6.68 -10.62
CA ASP A 118 9.09 7.06 -10.84
C ASP A 118 10.10 6.05 -10.28
N PHE A 119 9.72 5.32 -9.23
CA PHE A 119 10.55 4.27 -8.64
C PHE A 119 10.84 3.15 -9.64
N TYR A 120 9.83 2.66 -10.32
CA TYR A 120 9.95 1.54 -11.25
C TYR A 120 10.75 1.89 -12.50
N ASN A 121 10.78 3.16 -12.90
CA ASN A 121 11.61 3.63 -13.99
C ASN A 121 13.12 3.57 -13.70
N GLN A 122 13.51 3.46 -12.43
CA GLN A 122 14.90 3.47 -11.97
C GLN A 122 15.30 2.14 -11.32
N LEU A 123 14.35 1.25 -11.09
CA LEU A 123 14.59 -0.03 -10.42
C LEU A 123 15.35 -0.99 -11.35
N ASP A 124 16.43 -1.58 -10.82
CA ASP A 124 17.18 -2.66 -11.49
C ASP A 124 16.85 -3.99 -10.80
N GLY A 125 15.91 -4.73 -11.35
CA GLY A 125 15.44 -6.02 -10.80
C GLY A 125 13.97 -6.04 -10.41
N GLU A 126 13.57 -7.06 -9.62
CA GLU A 126 12.21 -7.20 -9.15
C GLU A 126 11.91 -6.21 -8.00
N PRO A 127 10.70 -5.62 -7.95
CA PRO A 127 10.32 -4.75 -6.85
C PRO A 127 10.19 -5.54 -5.54
N PRO A 128 10.47 -4.90 -4.38
CA PRO A 128 10.14 -5.47 -3.08
C PRO A 128 8.65 -5.84 -3.03
N ASN A 129 8.36 -7.04 -2.59
CA ASN A 129 6.98 -7.53 -2.52
C ASN A 129 6.69 -8.32 -1.22
N ASN A 130 7.54 -8.15 -0.22
CA ASN A 130 7.42 -8.77 1.09
C ASN A 130 7.64 -7.72 2.19
N PHE A 131 6.94 -7.91 3.30
CA PHE A 131 7.22 -7.20 4.54
C PHE A 131 8.60 -7.59 5.06
N ASP A 132 9.34 -6.64 5.60
CA ASP A 132 10.64 -6.92 6.21
C ASP A 132 10.50 -7.52 7.62
N SER A 133 11.64 -7.76 8.28
CA SER A 133 11.66 -8.38 9.60
C SER A 133 11.04 -7.50 10.69
N TYR A 134 11.11 -6.18 10.59
CA TYR A 134 10.53 -5.26 11.56
C TYR A 134 9.02 -5.16 11.37
N ASP A 135 8.55 -5.10 10.13
CA ASP A 135 7.12 -5.16 9.80
C ASP A 135 6.48 -6.45 10.34
N LEU A 136 7.14 -7.60 10.12
CA LEU A 136 6.66 -8.90 10.59
C LEU A 136 6.69 -9.03 12.12
N ASP A 137 7.67 -8.43 12.80
CA ASP A 137 7.71 -8.40 14.26
C ASP A 137 6.59 -7.52 14.83
N ASP A 138 6.34 -6.36 14.25
CA ASP A 138 5.22 -5.49 14.62
C ASP A 138 3.87 -6.21 14.47
N LEU A 139 3.63 -6.89 13.35
CA LEU A 139 2.43 -7.72 13.17
C LEU A 139 2.31 -8.82 14.24
N ASN A 140 3.42 -9.44 14.62
CA ASN A 140 3.44 -10.45 15.66
C ASN A 140 3.13 -9.85 17.05
N LEU A 141 3.65 -8.66 17.35
CA LEU A 141 3.37 -7.93 18.59
C LEU A 141 1.90 -7.48 18.65
N MET A 142 1.35 -6.95 17.55
CA MET A 142 -0.08 -6.63 17.42
C MET A 142 -0.96 -7.85 17.68
N ARG A 143 -0.64 -9.00 17.09
CA ARG A 143 -1.35 -10.25 17.31
C ARG A 143 -1.33 -10.70 18.78
N GLN A 144 -0.30 -10.34 19.53
CA GLN A 144 -0.15 -10.63 20.95
C GLN A 144 -0.82 -9.56 21.84
N GLY A 145 -1.39 -8.49 21.26
CA GLY A 145 -1.94 -7.36 22.02
C GLY A 145 -0.89 -6.54 22.77
N LYS A 146 0.33 -6.47 22.22
CA LYS A 146 1.46 -5.72 22.80
C LYS A 146 1.70 -4.38 22.12
N LEU A 147 1.11 -4.19 20.95
CA LEU A 147 0.98 -2.94 20.17
C LEU A 147 -0.47 -2.63 19.90
#